data_941440a16782df5cf243cb54ee491432
#
_entry.id   941440a16782df5cf243cb54ee491432
#
_cell.length_a   1.000
_cell.length_b   1.000
_cell.length_c   1.000
_cell.angle_alpha   90.00
_cell.angle_beta   90.00
_cell.angle_gamma   90.00
#
_symmetry.space_group_name_H-M   'P 1'
#
loop_
_entity.id
_entity.type
_entity.pdbx_description
1 polymer ?
#
loop_
_entity_poly.entity_id
_entity_poly.type
_entity_poly.pdbx_seq_one_letter_code
_entity_poly.pdbx_strand_id
1 'polypeptide(L)'
;IAPAELEGAFAEGIGFDGSAIQGFTRVYEADMVAHPDPATFQLLPWRGTTQGTARMFCDIRLPDGSPAFADPRYVLKRALRKAADMGFTFYTHPEIEFYLFKEPVVPGEPPIPVDQGGYFDHTTANAGTDFRRHAITLLEQMGISVEFSHHEGGPGQQEIDLRYADALMTADNIMTFRVVIKEVAAMKNMFASFMPKPLENHPGSGMHTHVSLFEGDSNAFYDASAEYNLSKIGRQFIAGLLRHAAEISAVTNQFVNSYKRLAAGSEAPRYICW
;
A
#
# COMPACT_ATOMS: atom_id res chain seq x y z
N ILE A 1 8.02 -8.28 -21.14
CA ILE A 1 8.55 -9.41 -21.92
C ILE A 1 7.46 -10.07 -22.74
N ALA A 2 7.81 -10.73 -23.84
CA ALA A 2 6.87 -11.51 -24.63
C ALA A 2 6.51 -12.83 -23.95
N PRO A 3 5.31 -13.41 -24.19
CA PRO A 3 4.93 -14.71 -23.61
C PRO A 3 5.93 -15.84 -23.86
N ALA A 4 6.62 -15.83 -25.01
CA ALA A 4 7.64 -16.83 -25.36
C ALA A 4 8.92 -16.76 -24.49
N GLU A 5 9.13 -15.64 -23.79
CA GLU A 5 10.29 -15.43 -22.93
C GLU A 5 10.00 -15.77 -21.46
N LEU A 6 8.74 -16.11 -21.13
CA LEU A 6 8.33 -16.39 -19.75
C LEU A 6 9.05 -17.59 -19.14
N GLU A 7 9.27 -18.66 -19.90
CA GLU A 7 9.98 -19.85 -19.42
C GLU A 7 11.39 -19.50 -18.95
N GLY A 8 12.14 -18.74 -19.75
CA GLY A 8 13.45 -18.23 -19.36
C GLY A 8 13.41 -17.30 -18.17
N ALA A 9 12.41 -16.42 -18.10
CA ALA A 9 12.22 -15.51 -16.97
C ALA A 9 11.94 -16.24 -15.65
N PHE A 10 11.23 -17.37 -15.68
CA PHE A 10 11.01 -18.19 -14.49
C PHE A 10 12.25 -19.02 -14.11
N ALA A 11 13.00 -19.51 -15.11
CA ALA A 11 14.18 -20.35 -14.86
C ALA A 11 15.38 -19.53 -14.39
N GLU A 12 15.70 -18.45 -15.08
CA GLU A 12 16.93 -17.66 -14.91
C GLU A 12 16.70 -16.29 -14.26
N GLY A 13 15.45 -15.81 -14.27
CA GLY A 13 15.10 -14.44 -13.89
C GLY A 13 15.38 -13.45 -15.03
N ILE A 14 15.20 -12.16 -14.73
CA ILE A 14 15.41 -11.05 -15.65
C ILE A 14 16.45 -10.12 -15.04
N GLY A 15 17.61 -10.01 -15.72
CA GLY A 15 18.68 -9.11 -15.29
C GLY A 15 18.29 -7.64 -15.45
N PHE A 16 18.68 -6.81 -14.50
CA PHE A 16 18.50 -5.35 -14.58
C PHE A 16 19.58 -4.63 -13.77
N ASP A 17 19.79 -3.35 -14.08
CA ASP A 17 20.68 -2.47 -13.33
C ASP A 17 19.94 -1.86 -12.13
N GLY A 18 20.18 -2.39 -10.94
CA GLY A 18 19.59 -1.91 -9.69
C GLY A 18 20.05 -0.49 -9.32
N SER A 19 21.21 -0.04 -9.79
CA SER A 19 21.72 1.31 -9.53
C SER A 19 20.95 2.40 -10.30
N ALA A 20 20.27 2.01 -11.38
CA ALA A 20 19.38 2.90 -12.13
C ALA A 20 18.08 3.20 -11.36
N ILE A 21 17.75 2.40 -10.35
CA ILE A 21 16.60 2.64 -9.47
C ILE A 21 17.04 3.53 -8.31
N GLN A 22 16.51 4.75 -8.26
CA GLN A 22 16.90 5.75 -7.28
C GLN A 22 16.76 5.22 -5.83
N GLY A 23 17.87 5.24 -5.09
CA GLY A 23 17.91 4.85 -3.69
C GLY A 23 17.89 3.34 -3.42
N PHE A 24 17.92 2.49 -4.46
CA PHE A 24 17.84 1.04 -4.29
C PHE A 24 19.21 0.42 -4.02
N THR A 25 20.20 0.59 -4.94
CA THR A 25 21.56 0.09 -4.76
C THR A 25 22.62 1.13 -5.12
N ARG A 26 23.89 0.81 -4.85
CA ARG A 26 25.03 1.61 -5.26
C ARG A 26 25.55 1.14 -6.60
N VAL A 27 26.28 2.01 -7.32
CA VAL A 27 26.80 1.72 -8.67
C VAL A 27 27.61 0.42 -8.75
N TYR A 28 28.37 0.09 -7.73
CA TYR A 28 29.16 -1.16 -7.69
C TYR A 28 28.37 -2.41 -7.29
N GLU A 29 27.10 -2.25 -6.96
CA GLU A 29 26.14 -3.32 -6.62
C GLU A 29 25.01 -3.35 -7.67
N ALA A 30 25.31 -2.96 -8.91
CA ALA A 30 24.30 -2.64 -9.93
C ALA A 30 23.54 -3.86 -10.44
N ASP A 31 24.25 -4.98 -10.68
CA ASP A 31 23.67 -6.16 -11.31
C ASP A 31 22.71 -6.87 -10.36
N MET A 32 21.45 -6.94 -10.75
CA MET A 32 20.36 -7.58 -10.02
C MET A 32 19.56 -8.48 -10.94
N VAL A 33 18.88 -9.47 -10.36
CA VAL A 33 18.01 -10.41 -11.08
C VAL A 33 16.64 -10.40 -10.47
N ALA A 34 15.63 -10.09 -11.27
CA ALA A 34 14.22 -10.15 -10.90
C ALA A 34 13.64 -11.53 -11.22
N HIS A 35 13.23 -12.28 -10.20
CA HIS A 35 12.56 -13.57 -10.34
C HIS A 35 11.04 -13.40 -10.17
N PRO A 36 10.24 -13.61 -11.24
CA PRO A 36 8.79 -13.46 -11.17
C PRO A 36 8.17 -14.47 -10.18
N ASP A 37 7.24 -13.96 -9.38
CA ASP A 37 6.41 -14.78 -8.51
C ASP A 37 5.08 -15.11 -9.22
N PRO A 38 4.88 -16.35 -9.73
CA PRO A 38 3.71 -16.70 -10.51
C PRO A 38 2.40 -16.60 -9.72
N ALA A 39 2.46 -16.70 -8.39
CA ALA A 39 1.27 -16.54 -7.54
C ALA A 39 0.70 -15.10 -7.59
N THR A 40 1.49 -14.15 -8.07
CA THR A 40 1.09 -12.73 -8.20
C THR A 40 0.68 -12.33 -9.62
N PHE A 41 0.50 -13.31 -10.52
CA PHE A 41 0.06 -13.04 -11.89
C PHE A 41 -1.30 -12.35 -11.90
N GLN A 42 -1.40 -11.20 -12.56
CA GLN A 42 -2.66 -10.48 -12.73
C GLN A 42 -2.73 -9.83 -14.11
N LEU A 43 -3.88 -9.99 -14.77
CA LEU A 43 -4.22 -9.23 -15.97
C LEU A 43 -4.49 -7.78 -15.61
N LEU A 44 -4.10 -6.86 -16.49
CA LEU A 44 -4.37 -5.43 -16.35
C LEU A 44 -5.65 -5.07 -17.12
N PRO A 45 -6.82 -4.90 -16.45
CA PRO A 45 -8.11 -4.76 -17.14
C PRO A 45 -8.18 -3.54 -18.08
N TRP A 46 -7.43 -2.50 -17.78
CA TRP A 46 -7.40 -1.25 -18.57
C TRP A 46 -6.51 -1.32 -19.82
N ARG A 47 -5.79 -2.41 -20.03
CA ARG A 47 -4.91 -2.57 -21.23
C ARG A 47 -5.55 -3.34 -22.36
N GLY A 48 -6.87 -3.58 -22.29
CA GLY A 48 -7.64 -4.30 -23.30
C GLY A 48 -7.57 -5.81 -23.18
N THR A 49 -8.52 -6.48 -23.83
CA THR A 49 -8.69 -7.95 -23.76
C THR A 49 -8.11 -8.69 -24.96
N THR A 50 -7.93 -8.01 -26.11
CA THR A 50 -7.52 -8.67 -27.37
C THR A 50 -6.02 -8.95 -27.43
N GLN A 51 -5.19 -8.09 -26.82
CA GLN A 51 -3.77 -8.32 -26.60
C GLN A 51 -3.50 -8.00 -25.11
N GLY A 52 -4.02 -8.85 -24.23
CA GLY A 52 -3.97 -8.62 -22.80
C GLY A 52 -2.55 -8.35 -22.30
N THR A 53 -2.42 -7.43 -21.36
CA THR A 53 -1.19 -7.18 -20.62
C THR A 53 -1.37 -7.73 -19.22
N ALA A 54 -0.34 -8.44 -18.72
CA ALA A 54 -0.30 -8.95 -17.36
C ALA A 54 0.94 -8.40 -16.64
N ARG A 55 0.89 -8.49 -15.33
CA ARG A 55 2.06 -8.22 -14.48
C ARG A 55 2.25 -9.33 -13.45
N MET A 56 3.47 -9.46 -12.96
CA MET A 56 3.81 -10.24 -11.75
C MET A 56 4.74 -9.41 -10.87
N PHE A 57 4.67 -9.59 -9.58
CA PHE A 57 5.73 -9.12 -8.69
C PHE A 57 6.94 -10.05 -8.81
N CYS A 58 8.12 -9.49 -8.55
CA CYS A 58 9.36 -10.25 -8.59
C CYS A 58 10.06 -10.18 -7.23
N ASP A 59 10.70 -11.26 -6.86
CA ASP A 59 11.70 -11.26 -5.80
C ASP A 59 13.06 -10.87 -6.41
N ILE A 60 13.77 -9.98 -5.76
CA ILE A 60 15.06 -9.51 -6.27
C ILE A 60 16.20 -10.33 -5.65
N ARG A 61 17.12 -10.75 -6.51
CA ARG A 61 18.31 -11.52 -6.13
C ARG A 61 19.58 -10.86 -6.65
N LEU A 62 20.68 -11.17 -6.01
CA LEU A 62 22.02 -10.90 -6.50
C LEU A 62 22.39 -11.90 -7.62
N PRO A 63 23.43 -11.63 -8.44
CA PRO A 63 23.85 -12.53 -9.51
C PRO A 63 24.26 -13.93 -9.04
N ASP A 64 24.67 -14.08 -7.78
CA ASP A 64 25.00 -15.37 -7.16
C ASP A 64 23.77 -16.16 -6.70
N GLY A 65 22.55 -15.62 -6.95
CA GLY A 65 21.27 -16.22 -6.56
C GLY A 65 20.84 -15.94 -5.13
N SER A 66 21.66 -15.28 -4.31
CA SER A 66 21.26 -14.89 -2.96
C SER A 66 20.22 -13.76 -2.98
N PRO A 67 19.30 -13.69 -2.00
CA PRO A 67 18.33 -12.61 -1.94
C PRO A 67 18.99 -11.24 -1.81
N ALA A 68 18.49 -10.25 -2.55
CA ALA A 68 18.91 -8.86 -2.37
C ALA A 68 18.40 -8.32 -1.02
N PHE A 69 19.31 -7.92 -0.15
CA PHE A 69 18.95 -7.50 1.21
C PHE A 69 18.08 -6.23 1.24
N ALA A 70 18.21 -5.38 0.23
CA ALA A 70 17.47 -4.13 0.09
C ALA A 70 16.06 -4.32 -0.53
N ASP A 71 15.71 -5.52 -1.00
CA ASP A 71 14.39 -5.80 -1.55
C ASP A 71 13.33 -5.71 -0.45
N PRO A 72 12.37 -4.75 -0.51
CA PRO A 72 11.33 -4.61 0.49
C PRO A 72 10.48 -5.87 0.66
N ARG A 73 10.23 -6.58 -0.44
CA ARG A 73 9.47 -7.83 -0.43
C ARG A 73 10.20 -8.93 0.32
N TYR A 74 11.53 -9.02 0.16
CA TYR A 74 12.37 -9.95 0.92
C TYR A 74 12.42 -9.58 2.42
N VAL A 75 12.50 -8.29 2.74
CA VAL A 75 12.46 -7.83 4.15
C VAL A 75 11.16 -8.28 4.81
N LEU A 76 10.01 -8.09 4.16
CA LEU A 76 8.73 -8.55 4.68
C LEU A 76 8.68 -10.08 4.81
N LYS A 77 9.11 -10.83 3.79
CA LYS A 77 9.19 -12.31 3.84
C LYS A 77 10.03 -12.81 5.02
N ARG A 78 11.11 -12.13 5.36
CA ARG A 78 11.93 -12.45 6.55
C ARG A 78 11.15 -12.24 7.85
N ALA A 79 10.44 -11.12 7.97
CA ALA A 79 9.62 -10.83 9.15
C ALA A 79 8.49 -11.85 9.31
N LEU A 80 7.81 -12.18 8.22
CA LEU A 80 6.74 -13.19 8.21
C LEU A 80 7.24 -14.59 8.56
N ARG A 81 8.44 -14.96 8.07
CA ARG A 81 9.09 -16.24 8.47
C ARG A 81 9.34 -16.28 9.97
N LYS A 82 9.84 -15.17 10.54
CA LYS A 82 10.04 -15.08 11.99
C LYS A 82 8.73 -15.22 12.77
N ALA A 83 7.64 -14.64 12.28
CA ALA A 83 6.31 -14.81 12.89
C ALA A 83 5.85 -16.28 12.78
N ALA A 84 6.04 -16.92 11.62
CA ALA A 84 5.70 -18.33 11.41
C ALA A 84 6.52 -19.27 12.31
N ASP A 85 7.81 -19.02 12.52
CA ASP A 85 8.67 -19.78 13.44
C ASP A 85 8.19 -19.64 14.90
N MET A 86 7.45 -18.57 15.22
CA MET A 86 6.79 -18.37 16.52
C MET A 86 5.37 -18.95 16.58
N GLY A 87 4.88 -19.55 15.49
CA GLY A 87 3.55 -20.14 15.38
C GLY A 87 2.45 -19.20 14.88
N PHE A 88 2.80 -18.01 14.37
CA PHE A 88 1.84 -17.00 13.98
C PHE A 88 1.75 -16.78 12.47
N THR A 89 0.53 -16.56 11.98
CA THR A 89 0.26 -15.91 10.69
C THR A 89 -0.08 -14.44 10.94
N PHE A 90 0.48 -13.54 10.14
CA PHE A 90 0.26 -12.10 10.27
C PHE A 90 -0.66 -11.59 9.17
N TYR A 91 -1.80 -11.03 9.58
CA TYR A 91 -2.80 -10.42 8.69
C TYR A 91 -2.82 -8.91 8.86
N THR A 92 -3.12 -8.24 7.76
CA THR A 92 -3.25 -6.78 7.73
C THR A 92 -4.46 -6.35 6.92
N HIS A 93 -5.06 -5.20 7.31
CA HIS A 93 -6.17 -4.54 6.66
C HIS A 93 -5.81 -3.06 6.54
N PRO A 94 -5.52 -2.54 5.33
CA PRO A 94 -5.17 -1.14 5.13
C PRO A 94 -6.39 -0.32 4.77
N GLU A 95 -6.49 0.88 5.35
CA GLU A 95 -7.36 1.99 4.97
C GLU A 95 -6.51 3.00 4.22
N ILE A 96 -6.80 3.24 2.93
CA ILE A 96 -5.88 3.99 2.07
C ILE A 96 -6.53 5.27 1.59
N GLU A 97 -6.04 6.39 2.15
CA GLU A 97 -6.50 7.72 1.78
C GLU A 97 -5.67 8.30 0.63
N PHE A 98 -6.33 9.09 -0.21
CA PHE A 98 -5.71 9.82 -1.31
C PHE A 98 -6.54 11.03 -1.73
N TYR A 99 -5.90 11.98 -2.40
CA TYR A 99 -6.56 13.15 -2.98
C TYR A 99 -6.74 13.02 -4.48
N LEU A 100 -7.86 13.52 -4.97
CA LEU A 100 -8.13 13.71 -6.38
C LEU A 100 -8.11 15.21 -6.73
N PHE A 101 -7.30 15.55 -7.72
CA PHE A 101 -7.19 16.89 -8.27
C PHE A 101 -7.66 16.93 -9.72
N LYS A 102 -8.12 18.10 -10.19
CA LYS A 102 -8.57 18.30 -11.57
C LYS A 102 -7.46 18.15 -12.59
N GLU A 103 -6.22 18.48 -12.17
CA GLU A 103 -5.05 18.55 -13.04
C GLU A 103 -3.80 18.05 -12.29
N PRO A 104 -2.73 17.65 -12.99
CA PRO A 104 -1.44 17.41 -12.39
C PRO A 104 -0.94 18.62 -11.60
N VAL A 105 -0.33 18.37 -10.46
CA VAL A 105 0.20 19.43 -9.60
C VAL A 105 1.40 20.12 -10.27
N VAL A 106 1.32 21.42 -10.44
CA VAL A 106 2.40 22.27 -10.98
C VAL A 106 3.18 22.88 -9.80
N PRO A 107 4.51 22.80 -9.78
CA PRO A 107 5.30 23.43 -8.72
C PRO A 107 5.03 24.94 -8.60
N GLY A 108 4.67 25.39 -7.39
CA GLY A 108 4.35 26.78 -7.11
C GLY A 108 2.88 27.15 -7.26
N GLU A 109 2.05 26.26 -7.79
CA GLU A 109 0.60 26.46 -7.87
C GLU A 109 -0.15 25.56 -6.87
N PRO A 110 -1.19 26.06 -6.19
CA PRO A 110 -1.99 25.24 -5.32
C PRO A 110 -2.80 24.21 -6.14
N PRO A 111 -2.80 22.93 -5.75
CA PRO A 111 -3.60 21.92 -6.46
C PRO A 111 -5.09 22.21 -6.31
N ILE A 112 -5.87 21.96 -7.36
CA ILE A 112 -7.31 22.22 -7.40
C ILE A 112 -8.05 20.89 -7.17
N PRO A 113 -8.73 20.71 -6.00
CA PRO A 113 -9.53 19.50 -5.73
C PRO A 113 -10.65 19.31 -6.75
N VAL A 114 -11.02 18.05 -7.01
CA VAL A 114 -12.11 17.72 -7.95
C VAL A 114 -13.49 18.15 -7.45
N ASP A 115 -13.65 18.28 -6.15
CA ASP A 115 -14.89 18.68 -5.47
C ASP A 115 -14.61 19.44 -4.16
N GLN A 116 -15.69 19.82 -3.47
CA GLN A 116 -15.68 20.47 -2.16
C GLN A 116 -16.43 19.61 -1.12
N GLY A 117 -16.51 18.31 -1.35
CA GLY A 117 -17.13 17.37 -0.42
C GLY A 117 -16.43 17.31 0.92
N GLY A 118 -17.08 16.69 1.87
CA GLY A 118 -16.57 16.40 3.22
C GLY A 118 -16.82 14.96 3.60
N TYR A 119 -16.52 14.64 4.84
CA TYR A 119 -16.59 13.28 5.39
C TYR A 119 -17.98 12.65 5.15
N PHE A 120 -17.99 11.48 4.52
CA PHE A 120 -19.20 10.73 4.14
C PHE A 120 -20.15 11.47 3.19
N ASP A 121 -19.65 12.42 2.37
CA ASP A 121 -20.49 13.05 1.36
C ASP A 121 -20.96 12.04 0.29
N HIS A 122 -22.27 11.97 0.10
CA HIS A 122 -22.95 11.08 -0.84
C HIS A 122 -23.69 11.82 -1.96
N THR A 123 -23.35 13.07 -2.23
CA THR A 123 -24.03 13.81 -3.29
C THR A 123 -23.85 13.14 -4.65
N THR A 124 -24.92 13.08 -5.42
CA THR A 124 -24.93 12.40 -6.75
C THR A 124 -24.08 13.10 -7.80
N ALA A 125 -23.74 14.37 -7.58
CA ALA A 125 -22.85 15.16 -8.44
C ALA A 125 -21.37 15.02 -8.10
N ASN A 126 -21.02 14.18 -7.11
CA ASN A 126 -19.66 14.02 -6.64
C ASN A 126 -18.84 13.14 -7.59
N ALA A 127 -17.85 13.74 -8.23
CA ALA A 127 -16.92 13.05 -9.12
C ALA A 127 -16.15 11.91 -8.42
N GLY A 128 -15.92 12.05 -7.10
CA GLY A 128 -15.26 11.03 -6.27
C GLY A 128 -16.07 9.74 -6.17
N THR A 129 -17.39 9.80 -6.07
CA THR A 129 -18.24 8.59 -5.97
C THR A 129 -18.13 7.73 -7.25
N ASP A 130 -18.21 8.34 -8.42
CA ASP A 130 -18.07 7.62 -9.68
C ASP A 130 -16.64 7.14 -9.92
N PHE A 131 -15.67 7.89 -9.43
CA PHE A 131 -14.26 7.49 -9.42
C PHE A 131 -14.05 6.21 -8.59
N ARG A 132 -14.49 6.22 -7.31
CA ARG A 132 -14.34 5.06 -6.41
C ARG A 132 -15.01 3.81 -6.98
N ARG A 133 -16.23 3.94 -7.51
CA ARG A 133 -16.92 2.81 -8.16
C ARG A 133 -16.10 2.19 -9.30
N HIS A 134 -15.52 3.00 -10.16
CA HIS A 134 -14.68 2.51 -11.26
C HIS A 134 -13.40 1.85 -10.73
N ALA A 135 -12.72 2.48 -9.78
CA ALA A 135 -11.51 1.93 -9.17
C ALA A 135 -11.77 0.58 -8.49
N ILE A 136 -12.84 0.47 -7.70
CA ILE A 136 -13.25 -0.77 -7.02
C ILE A 136 -13.53 -1.87 -8.05
N THR A 137 -14.25 -1.55 -9.14
CA THR A 137 -14.52 -2.53 -10.20
C THR A 137 -13.24 -3.11 -10.79
N LEU A 138 -12.22 -2.27 -11.06
CA LEU A 138 -10.93 -2.75 -11.57
C LEU A 138 -10.14 -3.54 -10.54
N LEU A 139 -10.14 -3.12 -9.27
CA LEU A 139 -9.49 -3.86 -8.18
C LEU A 139 -10.08 -5.27 -8.03
N GLU A 140 -11.40 -5.38 -8.01
CA GLU A 140 -12.08 -6.67 -7.88
C GLU A 140 -11.87 -7.57 -9.12
N GLN A 141 -11.81 -7.02 -10.33
CA GLN A 141 -11.42 -7.76 -11.53
C GLN A 141 -9.98 -8.32 -11.45
N MET A 142 -9.11 -7.69 -10.66
CA MET A 142 -7.77 -8.17 -10.38
C MET A 142 -7.71 -9.09 -9.14
N GLY A 143 -8.85 -9.46 -8.55
CA GLY A 143 -8.91 -10.30 -7.36
C GLY A 143 -8.55 -9.58 -6.05
N ILE A 144 -8.53 -8.25 -6.05
CA ILE A 144 -8.27 -7.43 -4.86
C ILE A 144 -9.60 -7.01 -4.26
N SER A 145 -9.96 -7.63 -3.14
CA SER A 145 -11.24 -7.37 -2.47
C SER A 145 -11.21 -6.05 -1.71
N VAL A 146 -12.25 -5.24 -1.93
CA VAL A 146 -12.50 -4.01 -1.22
C VAL A 146 -13.53 -4.27 -0.11
N GLU A 147 -13.37 -3.63 1.05
CA GLU A 147 -14.31 -3.73 2.16
C GLU A 147 -15.21 -2.52 2.23
N PHE A 148 -14.64 -1.32 2.14
CA PHE A 148 -15.37 -0.08 2.28
C PHE A 148 -14.79 1.04 1.40
N SER A 149 -15.56 2.10 1.16
CA SER A 149 -15.06 3.33 0.53
C SER A 149 -15.97 4.51 0.81
N HIS A 150 -15.40 5.67 1.06
CA HIS A 150 -16.12 6.89 1.30
C HIS A 150 -15.34 8.14 0.86
N HIS A 151 -16.00 9.28 0.90
CA HIS A 151 -15.36 10.59 0.81
C HIS A 151 -14.76 10.93 2.17
N GLU A 152 -13.52 11.40 2.20
CA GLU A 152 -12.82 11.82 3.40
C GLU A 152 -13.06 13.31 3.74
N GLY A 153 -12.46 13.78 4.85
CA GLY A 153 -12.72 15.11 5.40
C GLY A 153 -12.24 16.28 4.55
N GLY A 154 -11.23 16.07 3.69
CA GLY A 154 -10.71 17.13 2.81
C GLY A 154 -11.42 17.20 1.45
N PRO A 155 -11.48 18.38 0.82
CA PRO A 155 -12.05 18.51 -0.52
C PRO A 155 -11.29 17.64 -1.52
N GLY A 156 -12.00 16.80 -2.26
CA GLY A 156 -11.43 15.82 -3.18
C GLY A 156 -10.72 14.65 -2.53
N GLN A 157 -10.74 14.52 -1.20
CA GLN A 157 -10.12 13.41 -0.48
C GLN A 157 -11.03 12.18 -0.47
N GLN A 158 -10.44 11.02 -0.76
CA GLN A 158 -11.15 9.75 -0.88
C GLN A 158 -10.42 8.70 -0.04
N GLU A 159 -11.17 7.70 0.44
CA GLU A 159 -10.65 6.51 1.08
C GLU A 159 -11.23 5.25 0.48
N ILE A 160 -10.41 4.23 0.35
CA ILE A 160 -10.80 2.88 -0.05
C ILE A 160 -10.03 1.87 0.82
N ASP A 161 -10.78 1.01 1.50
CA ASP A 161 -10.26 0.01 2.42
C ASP A 161 -10.21 -1.34 1.74
N LEU A 162 -9.06 -1.99 1.79
CA LEU A 162 -8.91 -3.35 1.27
C LEU A 162 -9.27 -4.34 2.37
N ARG A 163 -9.93 -5.45 2.02
CA ARG A 163 -10.16 -6.53 2.98
C ARG A 163 -8.85 -7.06 3.54
N TYR A 164 -8.91 -7.51 4.79
CA TYR A 164 -7.75 -8.13 5.41
C TYR A 164 -7.28 -9.35 4.61
N ALA A 165 -5.98 -9.51 4.52
CA ALA A 165 -5.33 -10.65 3.90
C ALA A 165 -3.98 -10.90 4.57
N ASP A 166 -3.30 -11.98 4.18
CA ASP A 166 -1.90 -12.19 4.51
C ASP A 166 -1.07 -10.95 4.17
N ALA A 167 -0.13 -10.62 5.04
CA ALA A 167 0.57 -9.33 4.94
C ALA A 167 1.42 -9.18 3.66
N LEU A 168 1.93 -10.27 3.09
CA LEU A 168 2.65 -10.19 1.81
C LEU A 168 1.69 -9.89 0.66
N MET A 169 0.56 -10.60 0.62
CA MET A 169 -0.51 -10.33 -0.35
C MET A 169 -1.04 -8.90 -0.22
N THR A 170 -1.26 -8.45 1.02
CA THR A 170 -1.71 -7.06 1.26
C THR A 170 -0.69 -6.04 0.77
N ALA A 171 0.60 -6.24 1.00
CA ALA A 171 1.65 -5.34 0.52
C ALA A 171 1.67 -5.27 -1.02
N ASP A 172 1.59 -6.42 -1.71
CA ASP A 172 1.48 -6.49 -3.17
C ASP A 172 0.19 -5.80 -3.66
N ASN A 173 -0.93 -6.00 -2.96
CA ASN A 173 -2.21 -5.38 -3.28
C ASN A 173 -2.17 -3.85 -3.12
N ILE A 174 -1.51 -3.31 -2.09
CA ILE A 174 -1.33 -1.87 -1.90
C ILE A 174 -0.54 -1.26 -3.07
N MET A 175 0.51 -1.92 -3.53
CA MET A 175 1.27 -1.44 -4.68
C MET A 175 0.44 -1.43 -5.96
N THR A 176 -0.39 -2.46 -6.16
CA THR A 176 -1.34 -2.56 -7.27
C THR A 176 -2.41 -1.49 -7.17
N PHE A 177 -3.00 -1.32 -6.00
CA PHE A 177 -3.99 -0.29 -5.70
C PHE A 177 -3.53 1.10 -6.14
N ARG A 178 -2.30 1.48 -5.78
CA ARG A 178 -1.75 2.78 -6.17
C ARG A 178 -1.67 2.97 -7.68
N VAL A 179 -1.36 1.91 -8.43
CA VAL A 179 -1.36 1.94 -9.89
C VAL A 179 -2.78 2.09 -10.43
N VAL A 180 -3.73 1.27 -9.95
CA VAL A 180 -5.15 1.32 -10.37
C VAL A 180 -5.74 2.71 -10.14
N ILE A 181 -5.55 3.29 -8.95
CA ILE A 181 -6.05 4.63 -8.62
C ILE A 181 -5.51 5.68 -9.59
N LYS A 182 -4.22 5.64 -9.92
CA LYS A 182 -3.61 6.58 -10.87
C LYS A 182 -4.10 6.37 -12.31
N GLU A 183 -4.27 5.12 -12.74
CA GLU A 183 -4.81 4.80 -14.07
C GLU A 183 -6.26 5.27 -14.21
N VAL A 184 -7.11 5.03 -13.21
CA VAL A 184 -8.49 5.52 -13.21
C VAL A 184 -8.54 7.06 -13.21
N ALA A 185 -7.65 7.72 -12.46
CA ALA A 185 -7.55 9.17 -12.49
C ALA A 185 -7.20 9.68 -13.89
N ALA A 186 -6.21 9.08 -14.54
CA ALA A 186 -5.83 9.43 -15.90
C ALA A 186 -6.98 9.21 -16.90
N MET A 187 -7.72 8.09 -16.80
CA MET A 187 -8.89 7.80 -17.65
C MET A 187 -10.01 8.85 -17.49
N LYS A 188 -10.11 9.46 -16.33
CA LYS A 188 -11.13 10.48 -16.02
C LYS A 188 -10.61 11.92 -16.12
N ASN A 189 -9.40 12.13 -16.68
CA ASN A 189 -8.73 13.42 -16.74
C ASN A 189 -8.59 14.08 -15.37
N MET A 190 -8.24 13.30 -14.36
CA MET A 190 -7.95 13.70 -12.99
C MET A 190 -6.52 13.33 -12.63
N PHE A 191 -6.04 13.85 -11.51
CA PHE A 191 -4.75 13.49 -10.93
C PHE A 191 -4.94 12.96 -9.51
N ALA A 192 -4.46 11.73 -9.25
CA ALA A 192 -4.49 11.12 -7.91
C ALA A 192 -3.16 11.29 -7.19
N SER A 193 -3.21 11.76 -5.94
CA SER A 193 -2.04 11.98 -5.09
C SER A 193 -2.14 11.21 -3.79
N PHE A 194 -1.07 10.47 -3.47
CA PHE A 194 -0.85 9.83 -2.17
C PHE A 194 0.12 10.63 -1.30
N MET A 195 0.26 11.92 -1.57
CA MET A 195 1.09 12.80 -0.78
C MET A 195 0.52 12.96 0.63
N PRO A 196 1.32 12.80 1.70
CA PRO A 196 0.81 12.85 3.08
C PRO A 196 0.10 14.14 3.45
N LYS A 197 0.53 15.28 2.94
CA LYS A 197 -0.08 16.59 3.20
C LYS A 197 -0.07 17.44 1.93
N PRO A 198 -0.99 17.21 0.98
CA PRO A 198 -1.01 17.95 -0.28
C PRO A 198 -1.60 19.36 -0.16
N LEU A 199 -2.50 19.58 0.81
CA LEU A 199 -3.17 20.86 1.08
C LEU A 199 -2.87 21.31 2.50
N GLU A 200 -2.41 22.56 2.67
CA GLU A 200 -1.93 23.09 3.95
C GLU A 200 -3.03 23.08 5.03
N ASN A 201 -4.22 23.58 4.68
CA ASN A 201 -5.32 23.83 5.62
C ASN A 201 -6.40 22.73 5.64
N HIS A 202 -6.11 21.56 5.06
CA HIS A 202 -7.03 20.44 5.00
C HIS A 202 -6.39 19.18 5.61
N PRO A 203 -7.15 18.13 5.96
CA PRO A 203 -6.61 16.86 6.43
C PRO A 203 -5.51 16.30 5.54
N GLY A 204 -4.55 15.61 6.13
CA GLY A 204 -3.55 14.84 5.37
C GLY A 204 -4.07 13.46 5.03
N SER A 205 -3.41 12.76 4.10
CA SER A 205 -3.71 11.37 3.77
C SER A 205 -2.90 10.40 4.62
N GLY A 206 -3.60 9.50 5.29
CA GLY A 206 -3.04 8.38 6.03
C GLY A 206 -3.08 7.08 5.25
N MET A 207 -2.43 6.08 5.81
CA MET A 207 -2.68 4.68 5.53
C MET A 207 -2.71 3.97 6.88
N HIS A 208 -3.90 3.93 7.50
CA HIS A 208 -4.09 3.20 8.74
C HIS A 208 -4.01 1.71 8.44
N THR A 209 -3.32 0.97 9.29
CA THR A 209 -3.14 -0.46 9.05
C THR A 209 -3.57 -1.23 10.28
N HIS A 210 -4.72 -1.88 10.20
CA HIS A 210 -5.15 -2.84 11.20
C HIS A 210 -4.29 -4.10 11.08
N VAL A 211 -3.93 -4.66 12.22
CA VAL A 211 -3.03 -5.81 12.26
C VAL A 211 -3.56 -6.88 13.21
N SER A 212 -3.33 -8.13 12.88
CA SER A 212 -3.64 -9.24 13.76
C SER A 212 -2.66 -10.40 13.56
N LEU A 213 -2.42 -11.14 14.66
CA LEU A 213 -1.73 -12.42 14.63
C LEU A 213 -2.74 -13.54 14.82
N PHE A 214 -2.57 -14.62 14.07
CA PHE A 214 -3.40 -15.82 14.19
C PHE A 214 -2.54 -17.04 14.51
N GLU A 215 -3.02 -17.87 15.42
CA GLU A 215 -2.56 -19.24 15.64
C GLU A 215 -3.59 -20.17 15.00
N GLY A 216 -3.28 -20.75 13.82
CA GLY A 216 -4.27 -21.42 13.00
C GLY A 216 -5.43 -20.45 12.67
N ASP A 217 -6.65 -20.81 13.03
CA ASP A 217 -7.86 -20.02 12.79
C ASP A 217 -8.24 -19.09 13.97
N SER A 218 -7.43 -19.06 15.03
CA SER A 218 -7.72 -18.29 16.23
C SER A 218 -6.94 -16.96 16.25
N ASN A 219 -7.65 -15.84 16.49
CA ASN A 219 -7.01 -14.54 16.66
C ASN A 219 -6.24 -14.51 18.01
N ALA A 220 -4.91 -14.47 17.92
CA ALA A 220 -4.02 -14.49 19.08
C ALA A 220 -4.10 -13.21 19.93
N PHE A 221 -4.69 -12.12 19.41
CA PHE A 221 -4.87 -10.88 20.18
C PHE A 221 -6.12 -10.90 21.08
N TYR A 222 -7.04 -11.86 20.86
CA TYR A 222 -8.30 -11.93 21.57
C TYR A 222 -8.23 -12.90 22.76
N ASP A 223 -8.76 -12.47 23.92
CA ASP A 223 -8.99 -13.28 25.11
C ASP A 223 -10.23 -12.75 25.85
N ALA A 224 -11.32 -13.51 25.78
CA ALA A 224 -12.59 -13.11 26.39
C ALA A 224 -12.53 -12.96 27.93
N SER A 225 -11.54 -13.54 28.59
CA SER A 225 -11.33 -13.45 30.04
C SER A 225 -10.46 -12.28 30.47
N ALA A 226 -9.75 -11.66 29.52
CA ALA A 226 -8.86 -10.56 29.80
C ALA A 226 -9.56 -9.20 29.77
N GLU A 227 -8.98 -8.23 30.46
CA GLU A 227 -9.43 -6.84 30.40
C GLU A 227 -9.37 -6.32 28.97
N TYR A 228 -10.42 -5.64 28.49
CA TYR A 228 -10.61 -5.20 27.10
C TYR A 228 -10.65 -6.33 26.08
N ASN A 229 -10.86 -7.58 26.49
CA ASN A 229 -10.72 -8.77 25.64
C ASN A 229 -9.35 -8.89 24.95
N LEU A 230 -8.32 -8.23 25.47
CA LEU A 230 -7.00 -8.16 24.89
C LEU A 230 -6.07 -9.17 25.55
N SER A 231 -5.60 -10.13 24.77
CA SER A 231 -4.71 -11.19 25.23
C SER A 231 -3.33 -10.65 25.67
N LYS A 232 -2.58 -11.49 26.36
CA LYS A 232 -1.15 -11.19 26.69
C LYS A 232 -0.33 -10.95 25.43
N ILE A 233 -0.55 -11.71 24.36
CA ILE A 233 0.15 -11.56 23.07
C ILE A 233 -0.19 -10.19 22.45
N GLY A 234 -1.46 -9.81 22.42
CA GLY A 234 -1.89 -8.49 21.95
C GLY A 234 -1.22 -7.34 22.72
N ARG A 235 -1.19 -7.43 24.06
CA ARG A 235 -0.51 -6.42 24.91
C ARG A 235 1.00 -6.35 24.63
N GLN A 236 1.67 -7.48 24.42
CA GLN A 236 3.09 -7.52 24.07
C GLN A 236 3.36 -6.92 22.70
N PHE A 237 2.48 -7.18 21.71
CA PHE A 237 2.58 -6.61 20.38
C PHE A 237 2.44 -5.09 20.42
N ILE A 238 1.42 -4.55 21.11
CA ILE A 238 1.22 -3.11 21.29
C ILE A 238 2.44 -2.48 21.99
N ALA A 239 2.93 -3.10 23.05
CA ALA A 239 4.11 -2.60 23.76
C ALA A 239 5.35 -2.55 22.85
N GLY A 240 5.50 -3.52 21.94
CA GLY A 240 6.54 -3.52 20.92
C GLY A 240 6.42 -2.36 19.93
N LEU A 241 5.20 -2.11 19.41
CA LEU A 241 4.95 -0.97 18.53
C LEU A 241 5.24 0.36 19.21
N LEU A 242 4.76 0.56 20.44
CA LEU A 242 5.02 1.78 21.22
C LEU A 242 6.51 1.98 21.52
N ARG A 243 7.22 0.93 21.90
CA ARG A 243 8.65 0.98 22.16
C ARG A 243 9.46 1.39 20.94
N HIS A 244 9.07 0.94 19.76
CA HIS A 244 9.80 1.13 18.51
C HIS A 244 9.14 2.15 17.58
N ALA A 245 8.22 2.98 18.10
CA ALA A 245 7.46 3.94 17.29
C ALA A 245 8.38 4.94 16.55
N ALA A 246 9.48 5.36 17.18
CA ALA A 246 10.43 6.29 16.55
C ALA A 246 11.15 5.64 15.35
N GLU A 247 11.64 4.40 15.52
CA GLU A 247 12.30 3.66 14.44
C GLU A 247 11.32 3.31 13.31
N ILE A 248 10.10 2.90 13.67
CA ILE A 248 9.02 2.64 12.70
C ILE A 248 8.71 3.90 11.91
N SER A 249 8.60 5.05 12.57
CA SER A 249 8.33 6.34 11.90
C SER A 249 9.38 6.73 10.88
N ALA A 250 10.64 6.38 11.08
CA ALA A 250 11.69 6.65 10.11
C ALA A 250 11.46 5.95 8.76
N VAL A 251 10.74 4.82 8.76
CA VAL A 251 10.39 4.04 7.57
C VAL A 251 9.00 4.39 7.05
N THR A 252 8.02 4.53 7.92
CA THR A 252 6.63 4.79 7.54
C THR A 252 6.34 6.25 7.22
N ASN A 253 7.17 7.18 7.69
CA ASN A 253 7.05 8.63 7.47
C ASN A 253 8.36 9.20 6.86
N GLN A 254 8.80 8.60 5.76
CA GLN A 254 10.11 8.84 5.14
C GLN A 254 10.24 10.18 4.38
N PHE A 255 9.14 10.87 4.09
CA PHE A 255 9.17 12.14 3.36
C PHE A 255 9.13 13.34 4.31
N VAL A 256 9.78 14.45 3.94
CA VAL A 256 9.63 15.73 4.64
C VAL A 256 8.15 16.13 4.76
N ASN A 257 7.37 15.85 3.72
CA ASN A 257 5.93 16.12 3.71
C ASN A 257 5.15 15.25 4.71
N SER A 258 5.65 14.05 5.07
CA SER A 258 5.03 13.22 6.12
C SER A 258 4.95 13.95 7.47
N TYR A 259 6.00 14.70 7.82
CA TYR A 259 6.05 15.46 9.08
C TYR A 259 5.13 16.68 9.08
N LYS A 260 4.76 17.20 7.90
CA LYS A 260 3.71 18.24 7.80
C LYS A 260 2.33 17.68 8.13
N ARG A 261 2.06 16.40 7.81
CA ARG A 261 0.84 15.71 8.21
C ARG A 261 0.79 15.47 9.72
N LEU A 262 1.91 15.13 10.34
CA LEU A 262 2.00 14.81 11.77
C LEU A 262 1.99 16.06 12.68
N ALA A 263 1.73 17.23 12.15
CA ALA A 263 1.63 18.45 12.93
C ALA A 263 0.36 18.47 13.80
N ALA A 264 0.45 19.00 15.02
CA ALA A 264 -0.68 19.10 15.93
C ALA A 264 -1.82 19.94 15.32
N GLY A 265 -3.06 19.52 15.50
CA GLY A 265 -4.26 20.18 14.99
C GLY A 265 -4.69 19.78 13.57
N SER A 266 -4.00 18.83 12.93
CA SER A 266 -4.25 18.38 11.56
C SER A 266 -4.87 16.98 11.48
N GLU A 267 -5.70 16.59 12.43
CA GLU A 267 -6.26 15.22 12.59
C GLU A 267 -5.20 14.12 12.78
N ALA A 268 -3.95 14.53 13.00
CA ALA A 268 -2.90 13.60 13.33
C ALA A 268 -2.94 13.20 14.81
N PRO A 269 -2.49 12.00 15.17
CA PRO A 269 -2.37 11.60 16.57
C PRO A 269 -1.51 12.59 17.35
N ARG A 270 -2.03 13.05 18.50
CA ARG A 270 -1.28 13.94 19.41
C ARG A 270 -0.34 13.19 20.34
N TYR A 271 -0.65 11.93 20.57
CA TYR A 271 0.05 11.10 21.54
C TYR A 271 0.34 9.74 20.92
N ILE A 272 1.47 9.15 21.30
CA ILE A 272 1.76 7.74 21.04
C ILE A 272 1.09 6.96 22.17
N CYS A 273 -0.16 6.61 21.95
CA CYS A 273 -0.98 5.84 22.89
C CYS A 273 -1.95 4.95 22.10
N TRP A 274 -2.60 4.07 22.80
CA TRP A 274 -3.63 3.17 22.27
C TRP A 274 -4.97 3.43 23.00
#